data_54380a6b5a2630d89df0fdd70693ccaa
#
_entry.id   54380a6b5a2630d89df0fdd70693ccaa
#
_cell.length_a   1.000
_cell.length_b   1.000
_cell.length_c   1.000
_cell.angle_alpha   90.00
_cell.angle_beta   90.00
_cell.angle_gamma   90.00
#
_symmetry.space_group_name_H-M   'P 1'
#
loop_
_entity.id
_entity.type
_entity.pdbx_description
1 polymer ?
#
loop_
_entity_poly.entity_id
_entity_poly.type
_entity_poly.pdbx_seq_one_letter_code
_entity_poly.pdbx_strand_id
1 'polypeptide(L)'
;MKLRNTLRFAAIAVMAAAVTMTAACGGTGSSGSSGETLTVYSADGLATWYKSQFDKFTKDTGIAVNLVEAGSGEVVSRVEKEQSNPQADLLVTLPPFIQKADKSGLLVASGVDTKGIPADQVGPGGNYVPIVNNALNFIANPSANPQPKTWDDLLAPQYKGKVQYSTPGQAGDGTAVLILLQHLRGKQGALDYLAKLQANNVGPSSSTGKLQPKVSNGELLVANGDVQMNLGSIKDDGSKFNIFIPAGADGKRTTVSLPYVAAVAKGAPHEASAKKLLEFLLSDDVQKTVEPDALGIPVRDEIRTTAAGSAAPNTPAAVLDGVEVWVPDWNTVLAELDADVAAYQKATGS
;
A
#
# COMPACT_ATOMS: atom_id res chain seq x y z
N MET A 1 -61.27 28.88 -20.10
CA MET A 1 -61.10 29.36 -21.50
C MET A 1 -60.08 28.39 -22.09
N LYS A 2 -60.46 27.24 -22.72
CA LYS A 2 -60.70 27.03 -24.16
C LYS A 2 -59.54 27.60 -24.97
N LEU A 3 -58.74 26.86 -25.73
CA LEU A 3 -58.95 25.94 -26.87
C LEU A 3 -57.61 25.24 -27.13
N ARG A 4 -57.50 23.92 -27.37
CA ARG A 4 -57.83 23.04 -28.49
C ARG A 4 -56.85 23.09 -29.69
N ASN A 5 -56.24 21.89 -29.89
CA ASN A 5 -55.99 21.14 -31.15
C ASN A 5 -54.96 21.77 -32.15
N THR A 6 -54.05 20.95 -32.69
CA THR A 6 -54.34 19.91 -33.67
C THR A 6 -53.11 19.04 -33.96
N LEU A 7 -53.38 17.72 -34.11
CA LEU A 7 -52.50 16.70 -34.74
C LEU A 7 -52.20 17.08 -36.23
N ARG A 8 -51.04 16.69 -36.73
CA ARG A 8 -50.85 16.27 -38.11
C ARG A 8 -49.85 15.11 -38.21
N PHE A 9 -50.38 13.96 -38.59
CA PHE A 9 -49.67 12.79 -39.13
C PHE A 9 -49.14 13.10 -40.53
N ALA A 10 -47.96 12.60 -40.86
CA ALA A 10 -47.60 12.27 -42.24
C ALA A 10 -46.65 11.09 -42.21
N ALA A 11 -47.12 10.01 -42.83
CA ALA A 11 -46.39 8.76 -43.03
C ALA A 11 -45.71 8.74 -44.40
N ILE A 12 -44.86 7.72 -44.60
CA ILE A 12 -44.43 7.08 -45.85
C ILE A 12 -43.18 7.68 -46.51
N ALA A 13 -42.08 6.89 -46.51
CA ALA A 13 -41.78 6.00 -47.66
C ALA A 13 -40.54 5.12 -47.37
N VAL A 14 -40.74 3.83 -47.58
CA VAL A 14 -39.77 2.76 -47.69
C VAL A 14 -39.04 2.92 -49.04
N MET A 15 -37.71 2.92 -49.04
CA MET A 15 -36.92 2.60 -50.24
C MET A 15 -35.82 1.61 -49.84
N ALA A 16 -36.01 0.38 -50.26
CA ALA A 16 -34.99 -0.65 -50.31
C ALA A 16 -34.04 -0.36 -51.46
N ALA A 17 -32.74 -0.26 -51.18
CA ALA A 17 -31.70 -0.33 -52.18
C ALA A 17 -30.70 -1.43 -51.78
N ALA A 18 -30.79 -2.55 -52.50
CA ALA A 18 -29.78 -3.58 -52.50
C ALA A 18 -28.56 -3.06 -53.25
N VAL A 19 -27.40 -3.09 -52.64
CA VAL A 19 -26.11 -2.89 -53.31
C VAL A 19 -25.18 -4.03 -52.98
N THR A 20 -24.78 -4.65 -54.00
CA THR A 20 -23.89 -5.74 -54.29
C THR A 20 -22.56 -5.76 -53.50
N MET A 21 -22.21 -6.98 -53.05
CA MET A 21 -20.86 -7.37 -52.61
C MET A 21 -19.86 -7.16 -53.76
N THR A 22 -18.80 -6.43 -53.46
CA THR A 22 -17.51 -6.59 -54.13
C THR A 22 -16.48 -6.99 -53.08
N ALA A 23 -16.06 -8.25 -53.14
CA ALA A 23 -14.87 -8.73 -52.50
C ALA A 23 -13.65 -8.05 -53.14
N ALA A 24 -12.93 -7.24 -52.37
CA ALA A 24 -11.59 -6.78 -52.69
C ALA A 24 -10.66 -7.29 -51.58
N CYS A 25 -9.97 -8.38 -51.88
CA CYS A 25 -8.76 -8.78 -51.15
C CYS A 25 -7.65 -7.76 -51.42
N GLY A 26 -6.97 -7.35 -50.33
CA GLY A 26 -5.68 -6.70 -50.44
C GLY A 26 -5.61 -5.39 -49.68
N GLY A 27 -5.20 -5.45 -48.42
CA GLY A 27 -4.82 -4.32 -47.64
C GLY A 27 -4.25 -4.80 -46.30
N THR A 28 -2.94 -4.75 -46.18
CA THR A 28 -2.20 -4.95 -44.95
C THR A 28 -2.79 -4.02 -43.88
N GLY A 29 -3.80 -4.48 -43.17
CA GLY A 29 -4.31 -3.84 -41.98
C GLY A 29 -3.24 -4.01 -40.91
N SER A 30 -2.58 -2.91 -40.56
CA SER A 30 -1.96 -2.81 -39.24
C SER A 30 -3.06 -3.08 -38.22
N SER A 31 -3.09 -4.28 -37.69
CA SER A 31 -3.81 -4.59 -36.47
C SER A 31 -3.18 -3.69 -35.40
N GLY A 32 -3.77 -2.52 -35.15
CA GLY A 32 -3.57 -1.85 -33.89
C GLY A 32 -3.98 -2.86 -32.83
N SER A 33 -3.01 -3.57 -32.27
CA SER A 33 -3.23 -4.32 -31.04
C SER A 33 -3.72 -3.28 -30.03
N SER A 34 -4.97 -3.36 -29.63
CA SER A 34 -5.37 -2.78 -28.36
C SER A 34 -4.47 -3.47 -27.34
N GLY A 35 -3.39 -2.77 -26.93
CA GLY A 35 -2.38 -3.35 -26.05
C GLY A 35 -3.07 -3.85 -24.80
N GLU A 36 -2.65 -5.02 -24.35
CA GLU A 36 -3.10 -5.56 -23.07
C GLU A 36 -2.79 -4.55 -21.97
N THR A 37 -3.73 -4.38 -21.03
CA THR A 37 -3.58 -3.45 -19.90
C THR A 37 -3.81 -4.22 -18.61
N LEU A 38 -2.77 -4.32 -17.78
CA LEU A 38 -2.85 -4.85 -16.43
C LEU A 38 -3.44 -3.83 -15.46
N THR A 39 -4.18 -4.30 -14.48
CA THR A 39 -4.65 -3.49 -13.35
C THR A 39 -3.98 -3.96 -12.06
N VAL A 40 -3.22 -3.07 -11.44
CA VAL A 40 -2.57 -3.28 -10.14
C VAL A 40 -3.36 -2.55 -9.06
N TYR A 41 -3.88 -3.28 -8.07
CA TYR A 41 -4.41 -2.70 -6.84
C TYR A 41 -3.31 -2.68 -5.79
N SER A 42 -2.94 -1.50 -5.32
CA SER A 42 -1.85 -1.33 -4.37
C SER A 42 -2.25 -0.53 -3.13
N ALA A 43 -1.72 -0.92 -1.99
CA ALA A 43 -1.66 -0.02 -0.84
C ALA A 43 -0.88 1.25 -1.21
N ASP A 44 -1.24 2.37 -0.55
CA ASP A 44 -0.59 3.68 -0.76
C ASP A 44 0.93 3.60 -0.57
N GLY A 45 1.69 4.42 -1.32
CA GLY A 45 3.09 4.75 -1.00
C GLY A 45 4.10 4.59 -2.13
N LEU A 46 3.93 3.68 -3.07
CA LEU A 46 4.93 3.37 -4.10
C LEU A 46 4.66 4.05 -5.46
N ALA A 47 3.71 4.99 -5.57
CA ALA A 47 3.22 5.53 -6.85
C ALA A 47 4.33 6.04 -7.78
N THR A 48 5.25 6.84 -7.27
CA THR A 48 6.35 7.41 -8.07
C THR A 48 7.28 6.34 -8.62
N TRP A 49 7.65 5.37 -7.76
CA TRP A 49 8.48 4.23 -8.18
C TRP A 49 7.75 3.34 -9.17
N TYR A 50 6.48 3.01 -8.90
CA TYR A 50 5.65 2.24 -9.84
C TYR A 50 5.58 2.90 -11.21
N LYS A 51 5.36 4.21 -11.26
CA LYS A 51 5.28 4.92 -12.54
C LYS A 51 6.53 4.64 -13.39
N SER A 52 7.71 4.80 -12.82
CA SER A 52 8.98 4.56 -13.50
C SER A 52 9.12 3.10 -13.95
N GLN A 53 8.78 2.15 -13.06
CA GLN A 53 8.91 0.72 -13.37
C GLN A 53 7.86 0.26 -14.38
N PHE A 54 6.62 0.74 -14.28
CA PHE A 54 5.54 0.39 -15.21
C PHE A 54 5.77 0.99 -16.60
N ASP A 55 6.29 2.22 -16.69
CA ASP A 55 6.70 2.81 -17.96
C ASP A 55 7.81 1.97 -18.64
N LYS A 56 8.79 1.49 -17.85
CA LYS A 56 9.84 0.59 -18.35
C LYS A 56 9.28 -0.76 -18.77
N PHE A 57 8.44 -1.38 -17.94
CA PHE A 57 7.77 -2.65 -18.27
C PHE A 57 6.95 -2.54 -19.56
N THR A 58 6.17 -1.47 -19.69
CA THR A 58 5.35 -1.21 -20.90
C THR A 58 6.23 -1.04 -22.14
N LYS A 59 7.33 -0.32 -22.03
CA LYS A 59 8.28 -0.14 -23.14
C LYS A 59 8.90 -1.47 -23.58
N ASP A 60 9.24 -2.33 -22.61
CA ASP A 60 9.95 -3.60 -22.89
C ASP A 60 8.99 -4.70 -23.38
N THR A 61 7.71 -4.66 -23.01
CA THR A 61 6.75 -5.74 -23.27
C THR A 61 5.58 -5.35 -24.17
N GLY A 62 5.28 -4.07 -24.29
CA GLY A 62 4.06 -3.56 -24.94
C GLY A 62 2.79 -3.67 -24.09
N ILE A 63 2.90 -4.17 -22.84
CA ILE A 63 1.78 -4.34 -21.90
C ILE A 63 1.69 -3.08 -21.04
N ALA A 64 0.55 -2.38 -21.10
CA ALA A 64 0.30 -1.22 -20.25
C ALA A 64 -0.05 -1.65 -18.83
N VAL A 65 0.19 -0.77 -17.83
CA VAL A 65 -0.15 -1.05 -16.45
C VAL A 65 -0.93 0.14 -15.87
N ASN A 66 -2.10 -0.15 -15.34
CA ASN A 66 -2.96 0.79 -14.63
C ASN A 66 -2.83 0.58 -13.12
N LEU A 67 -2.56 1.64 -12.36
CA LEU A 67 -2.43 1.62 -10.91
C LEU A 67 -3.70 2.16 -10.25
N VAL A 68 -4.19 1.45 -9.24
CA VAL A 68 -5.26 1.88 -8.35
C VAL A 68 -4.77 1.80 -6.92
N GLU A 69 -4.61 2.95 -6.28
CA GLU A 69 -4.14 3.03 -4.89
C GLU A 69 -5.28 3.25 -3.90
N ALA A 70 -5.18 2.60 -2.74
CA ALA A 70 -6.07 2.81 -1.61
C ALA A 70 -5.43 2.27 -0.31
N GLY A 71 -6.13 2.35 0.83
CA GLY A 71 -5.66 1.75 2.08
C GLY A 71 -5.52 0.22 1.99
N SER A 72 -4.59 -0.35 2.75
CA SER A 72 -4.21 -1.78 2.68
C SER A 72 -5.39 -2.74 2.81
N GLY A 73 -6.32 -2.49 3.74
CA GLY A 73 -7.54 -3.29 3.88
C GLY A 73 -8.57 -3.03 2.79
N GLU A 74 -8.57 -1.81 2.23
CA GLU A 74 -9.52 -1.41 1.19
C GLU A 74 -9.24 -2.13 -0.13
N VAL A 75 -7.96 -2.23 -0.55
CA VAL A 75 -7.60 -2.96 -1.78
C VAL A 75 -7.97 -4.44 -1.68
N VAL A 76 -7.77 -5.09 -0.52
CA VAL A 76 -8.17 -6.48 -0.30
C VAL A 76 -9.69 -6.63 -0.32
N SER A 77 -10.41 -5.76 0.38
CA SER A 77 -11.89 -5.76 0.39
C SER A 77 -12.48 -5.54 -1.01
N ARG A 78 -11.78 -4.77 -1.85
CA ARG A 78 -12.19 -4.56 -3.23
C ARG A 78 -12.03 -5.83 -4.07
N VAL A 79 -10.87 -6.50 -4.01
CA VAL A 79 -10.66 -7.80 -4.66
C VAL A 79 -11.69 -8.83 -4.19
N GLU A 80 -12.01 -8.86 -2.89
CA GLU A 80 -13.01 -9.75 -2.33
C GLU A 80 -14.42 -9.50 -2.90
N LYS A 81 -14.82 -8.25 -3.05
CA LYS A 81 -16.13 -7.88 -3.63
C LYS A 81 -16.22 -8.15 -5.13
N GLU A 82 -15.12 -8.10 -5.83
CA GLU A 82 -15.01 -8.29 -7.27
C GLU A 82 -14.81 -9.75 -7.69
N GLN A 83 -14.83 -10.74 -6.76
CA GLN A 83 -14.58 -12.16 -7.06
C GLN A 83 -15.45 -12.75 -8.20
N SER A 84 -16.69 -12.27 -8.37
CA SER A 84 -17.58 -12.73 -9.45
C SER A 84 -17.23 -12.12 -10.82
N ASN A 85 -16.49 -11.03 -10.84
CA ASN A 85 -15.99 -10.34 -12.03
C ASN A 85 -14.67 -9.64 -11.70
N PRO A 86 -13.55 -10.40 -11.59
CA PRO A 86 -12.27 -9.87 -11.16
C PRO A 86 -11.76 -8.76 -12.07
N GLN A 87 -11.27 -7.68 -11.46
CA GLN A 87 -10.72 -6.52 -12.17
C GLN A 87 -9.22 -6.38 -11.92
N ALA A 88 -8.73 -6.84 -10.77
CA ALA A 88 -7.32 -6.78 -10.42
C ALA A 88 -6.55 -7.94 -11.06
N ASP A 89 -5.41 -7.65 -11.66
CA ASP A 89 -4.43 -8.63 -12.11
C ASP A 89 -3.39 -8.88 -11.00
N LEU A 90 -2.89 -7.84 -10.37
CA LEU A 90 -1.95 -7.90 -9.26
C LEU A 90 -2.52 -7.16 -8.05
N LEU A 91 -2.40 -7.76 -6.87
CA LEU A 91 -2.68 -7.14 -5.57
C LEU A 91 -1.37 -6.88 -4.85
N VAL A 92 -1.17 -5.66 -4.39
CA VAL A 92 -0.08 -5.29 -3.49
C VAL A 92 -0.64 -4.69 -2.23
N THR A 93 -0.32 -5.26 -1.07
CA THR A 93 -0.78 -4.75 0.21
C THR A 93 0.21 -5.05 1.32
N LEU A 94 -0.07 -4.56 2.52
CA LEU A 94 0.77 -4.77 3.69
C LEU A 94 0.25 -5.95 4.54
N PRO A 95 1.10 -6.62 5.32
CA PRO A 95 0.64 -7.55 6.34
C PRO A 95 -0.24 -6.81 7.39
N PRO A 96 -1.22 -7.47 8.02
CA PRO A 96 -1.64 -8.85 7.81
C PRO A 96 -2.67 -9.04 6.69
N PHE A 97 -2.93 -7.99 5.90
CA PHE A 97 -3.98 -8.00 4.87
C PHE A 97 -3.66 -8.94 3.71
N ILE A 98 -2.38 -9.12 3.35
CA ILE A 98 -2.01 -10.10 2.33
C ILE A 98 -2.28 -11.53 2.80
N GLN A 99 -1.99 -11.83 4.09
CA GLN A 99 -2.32 -13.12 4.69
C GLN A 99 -3.84 -13.35 4.76
N LYS A 100 -4.61 -12.27 5.01
CA LYS A 100 -6.08 -12.32 4.94
C LYS A 100 -6.55 -12.67 3.53
N ALA A 101 -6.00 -12.03 2.50
CA ALA A 101 -6.33 -12.30 1.11
C ALA A 101 -6.01 -13.76 0.73
N ASP A 102 -4.85 -14.27 1.15
CA ASP A 102 -4.46 -15.67 0.93
C ASP A 102 -5.41 -16.66 1.62
N LYS A 103 -5.67 -16.46 2.91
CA LYS A 103 -6.60 -17.28 3.68
C LYS A 103 -8.03 -17.28 3.12
N SER A 104 -8.45 -16.17 2.52
CA SER A 104 -9.76 -16.05 1.84
C SER A 104 -9.76 -16.66 0.43
N GLY A 105 -8.64 -17.24 -0.02
CA GLY A 105 -8.52 -17.86 -1.33
C GLY A 105 -8.63 -16.88 -2.50
N LEU A 106 -8.17 -15.63 -2.30
CA LEU A 106 -8.19 -14.55 -3.31
C LEU A 106 -6.94 -14.52 -4.17
N LEU A 107 -5.94 -15.35 -3.86
CA LEU A 107 -4.63 -15.34 -4.50
C LEU A 107 -4.36 -16.67 -5.22
N VAL A 108 -3.43 -16.63 -6.18
CA VAL A 108 -2.91 -17.82 -6.86
C VAL A 108 -1.38 -17.84 -6.81
N ALA A 109 -0.79 -19.04 -6.82
CA ALA A 109 0.65 -19.20 -6.88
C ALA A 109 1.24 -18.47 -8.10
N SER A 110 2.17 -17.57 -7.86
CA SER A 110 2.80 -16.80 -8.93
C SER A 110 3.77 -17.61 -9.77
N GLY A 111 4.48 -18.56 -9.13
CA GLY A 111 5.55 -19.35 -9.75
C GLY A 111 6.83 -18.54 -10.02
N VAL A 112 6.93 -17.31 -9.51
CA VAL A 112 8.11 -16.46 -9.69
C VAL A 112 9.32 -16.98 -8.91
N ASP A 113 10.54 -16.65 -9.37
CA ASP A 113 11.77 -16.98 -8.66
C ASP A 113 11.91 -16.14 -7.37
N THR A 114 11.90 -16.83 -6.24
CA THR A 114 12.06 -16.25 -4.90
C THR A 114 13.47 -16.43 -4.31
N LYS A 115 14.42 -16.87 -5.12
CA LYS A 115 15.82 -17.01 -4.69
C LYS A 115 16.36 -15.69 -4.12
N GLY A 116 17.01 -15.76 -2.96
CA GLY A 116 17.54 -14.57 -2.26
C GLY A 116 16.48 -13.75 -1.52
N ILE A 117 15.23 -14.20 -1.47
CA ILE A 117 14.18 -13.67 -0.59
C ILE A 117 14.05 -14.63 0.61
N PRO A 118 14.09 -14.14 1.86
CA PRO A 118 13.89 -14.99 3.05
C PRO A 118 12.61 -15.82 2.95
N ALA A 119 12.71 -17.12 3.21
CA ALA A 119 11.60 -18.05 3.00
C ALA A 119 10.38 -17.78 3.90
N ASP A 120 10.59 -17.17 5.07
CA ASP A 120 9.56 -16.76 6.02
C ASP A 120 8.78 -15.52 5.55
N GLN A 121 9.28 -14.81 4.54
CA GLN A 121 8.59 -13.67 3.91
C GLN A 121 7.76 -14.08 2.68
N VAL A 122 7.94 -15.28 2.17
CA VAL A 122 7.20 -15.82 1.02
C VAL A 122 5.97 -16.57 1.51
N GLY A 123 4.83 -16.32 0.90
CA GLY A 123 3.58 -16.99 1.25
C GLY A 123 3.57 -18.49 0.95
N PRO A 124 2.69 -19.24 1.61
CA PRO A 124 2.53 -20.67 1.35
C PRO A 124 2.33 -20.95 -0.14
N GLY A 125 3.10 -21.89 -0.69
CA GLY A 125 3.02 -22.23 -2.12
C GLY A 125 3.44 -21.12 -3.09
N GLY A 126 4.04 -20.02 -2.63
CA GLY A 126 4.40 -18.89 -3.46
C GLY A 126 3.21 -18.00 -3.84
N ASN A 127 2.14 -18.01 -3.04
CA ASN A 127 0.93 -17.22 -3.32
C ASN A 127 1.17 -15.71 -3.22
N TYR A 128 2.14 -15.28 -2.42
CA TYR A 128 2.55 -13.88 -2.32
C TYR A 128 4.04 -13.76 -2.02
N VAL A 129 4.64 -12.65 -2.42
CA VAL A 129 6.06 -12.35 -2.21
C VAL A 129 6.24 -10.87 -1.88
N PRO A 130 7.19 -10.47 -1.01
CA PRO A 130 7.52 -9.08 -0.81
C PRO A 130 8.19 -8.52 -2.08
N ILE A 131 7.90 -7.26 -2.40
CA ILE A 131 8.55 -6.51 -3.49
C ILE A 131 9.39 -5.34 -2.99
N VAL A 132 9.04 -4.79 -1.83
CA VAL A 132 9.80 -3.74 -1.13
C VAL A 132 9.67 -4.01 0.37
N ASN A 133 10.79 -4.20 1.08
CA ASN A 133 10.80 -4.22 2.53
C ASN A 133 10.74 -2.80 3.10
N ASN A 134 10.08 -2.67 4.24
CA ASN A 134 9.76 -1.40 4.85
C ASN A 134 9.57 -1.55 6.36
N ALA A 135 9.43 -0.44 7.10
CA ALA A 135 9.21 -0.45 8.54
C ALA A 135 8.33 0.73 8.97
N LEU A 136 7.54 0.51 10.02
CA LEU A 136 6.70 1.53 10.65
C LEU A 136 7.59 2.66 11.21
N ASN A 137 7.13 3.90 11.09
CA ASN A 137 7.69 5.04 11.79
C ASN A 137 6.62 6.09 12.11
N PHE A 138 7.05 7.21 12.67
CA PHE A 138 6.24 8.38 12.91
C PHE A 138 6.88 9.61 12.28
N ILE A 139 6.07 10.61 11.98
CA ILE A 139 6.47 11.92 11.49
C ILE A 139 6.00 13.01 12.44
N ALA A 140 6.82 14.05 12.60
CA ALA A 140 6.49 15.21 13.41
C ALA A 140 6.71 16.50 12.62
N ASN A 141 5.73 17.41 12.66
CA ASN A 141 5.88 18.75 12.09
C ASN A 141 7.03 19.48 12.81
N PRO A 142 7.88 20.24 12.10
CA PRO A 142 8.98 21.00 12.70
C PRO A 142 8.54 21.98 13.81
N SER A 143 7.28 22.43 13.79
CA SER A 143 6.72 23.31 14.84
C SER A 143 6.34 22.58 16.13
N ALA A 144 6.38 21.25 16.17
CA ALA A 144 6.16 20.51 17.40
C ALA A 144 7.25 20.84 18.41
N ASN A 145 6.88 21.33 19.59
CA ASN A 145 7.85 21.79 20.60
C ASN A 145 7.40 21.34 22.01
N PRO A 146 8.21 20.49 22.69
CA PRO A 146 9.41 19.80 22.17
C PRO A 146 9.05 18.80 21.05
N GLN A 147 10.03 18.45 20.23
CA GLN A 147 9.89 17.35 19.27
C GLN A 147 9.71 16.02 20.03
N PRO A 148 8.74 15.16 19.64
CA PRO A 148 8.53 13.88 20.31
C PRO A 148 9.68 12.92 19.99
N LYS A 149 10.08 12.12 20.98
CA LYS A 149 11.16 11.12 20.87
C LYS A 149 10.74 9.75 21.41
N THR A 150 9.78 9.73 22.30
CA THR A 150 9.31 8.53 23.00
C THR A 150 7.82 8.32 22.79
N TRP A 151 7.35 7.10 23.06
CA TRP A 151 5.91 6.84 23.10
C TRP A 151 5.17 7.72 24.11
N ASP A 152 5.79 7.98 25.26
CA ASP A 152 5.15 8.76 26.33
C ASP A 152 5.06 10.26 25.98
N ASP A 153 5.96 10.79 25.15
CA ASP A 153 5.87 12.16 24.66
C ASP A 153 4.58 12.41 23.86
N LEU A 154 4.07 11.38 23.15
CA LEU A 154 2.83 11.49 22.37
C LEU A 154 1.58 11.68 23.24
N LEU A 155 1.66 11.37 24.55
CA LEU A 155 0.59 11.56 25.52
C LEU A 155 0.57 12.98 26.11
N ALA A 156 1.59 13.78 25.82
CA ALA A 156 1.74 15.09 26.44
C ALA A 156 0.65 16.08 25.97
N PRO A 157 0.18 17.00 26.84
CA PRO A 157 -0.96 17.88 26.57
C PRO A 157 -0.80 18.81 25.36
N GLN A 158 0.43 19.16 24.96
CA GLN A 158 0.68 20.00 23.79
C GLN A 158 0.27 19.34 22.47
N TYR A 159 0.10 18.04 22.46
CA TYR A 159 -0.36 17.27 21.30
C TYR A 159 -1.87 17.06 21.23
N LYS A 160 -2.64 17.64 22.18
CA LYS A 160 -4.09 17.47 22.23
C LYS A 160 -4.76 17.88 20.91
N GLY A 161 -5.46 16.95 20.25
CA GLY A 161 -6.10 17.16 18.97
C GLY A 161 -5.10 17.45 17.82
N LYS A 162 -3.85 16.98 17.95
CA LYS A 162 -2.77 17.20 16.97
C LYS A 162 -2.02 15.93 16.59
N VAL A 163 -2.44 14.78 17.11
CA VAL A 163 -1.95 13.46 16.72
C VAL A 163 -3.00 12.77 15.86
N GLN A 164 -2.60 12.11 14.80
CA GLN A 164 -3.47 11.18 14.09
C GLN A 164 -2.65 9.95 13.68
N TYR A 165 -3.19 8.78 13.93
CA TYR A 165 -2.66 7.55 13.35
C TYR A 165 -3.75 6.86 12.54
N SER A 166 -3.34 6.15 11.49
CA SER A 166 -4.27 5.40 10.64
C SER A 166 -4.91 4.26 11.46
N THR A 167 -6.14 3.90 11.08
CA THR A 167 -7.00 3.05 11.91
C THR A 167 -6.56 1.59 11.86
N PRO A 168 -6.29 0.95 13.01
CA PRO A 168 -6.06 -0.49 13.09
C PRO A 168 -7.21 -1.29 12.47
N GLY A 169 -6.88 -2.34 11.74
CA GLY A 169 -7.85 -3.17 11.02
C GLY A 169 -8.30 -2.61 9.66
N GLN A 170 -7.97 -1.35 9.35
CA GLN A 170 -8.28 -0.71 8.06
C GLN A 170 -7.01 -0.39 7.25
N ALA A 171 -6.04 0.26 7.87
CA ALA A 171 -4.75 0.57 7.29
C ALA A 171 -3.65 -0.34 7.86
N GLY A 172 -2.68 -0.71 7.01
CA GLY A 172 -1.55 -1.55 7.41
C GLY A 172 -0.72 -0.92 8.52
N ASP A 173 -0.32 0.34 8.34
CA ASP A 173 0.47 1.07 9.34
C ASP A 173 -0.30 1.28 10.66
N GLY A 174 -1.61 1.50 10.61
CA GLY A 174 -2.42 1.61 11.81
C GLY A 174 -2.49 0.29 12.57
N THR A 175 -2.62 -0.81 11.84
CA THR A 175 -2.56 -2.16 12.42
C THR A 175 -1.17 -2.41 13.00
N ALA A 176 -0.12 -1.99 12.30
CA ALA A 176 1.27 -2.09 12.77
C ALA A 176 1.51 -1.29 14.08
N VAL A 177 0.89 -0.11 14.26
CA VAL A 177 0.92 0.63 15.55
C VAL A 177 0.33 -0.21 16.67
N LEU A 178 -0.84 -0.82 16.46
CA LEU A 178 -1.49 -1.65 17.49
C LEU A 178 -0.61 -2.84 17.88
N ILE A 179 -0.14 -3.63 16.90
CA ILE A 179 0.63 -4.84 17.18
C ILE A 179 2.03 -4.53 17.75
N LEU A 180 2.68 -3.46 17.31
CA LEU A 180 3.94 -3.03 17.89
C LEU A 180 3.78 -2.63 19.37
N LEU A 181 2.73 -1.92 19.71
CA LEU A 181 2.42 -1.60 21.10
C LEU A 181 2.11 -2.85 21.92
N GLN A 182 1.40 -3.83 21.33
CA GLN A 182 1.17 -5.13 22.00
C GLN A 182 2.47 -5.89 22.23
N HIS A 183 3.40 -5.84 21.27
CA HIS A 183 4.73 -6.44 21.44
C HIS A 183 5.52 -5.77 22.58
N LEU A 184 5.50 -4.43 22.63
CA LEU A 184 6.29 -3.65 23.59
C LEU A 184 5.69 -3.61 25.00
N ARG A 185 4.36 -3.69 25.15
CA ARG A 185 3.64 -3.41 26.40
C ARG A 185 2.70 -4.55 26.82
N GLY A 186 2.59 -5.62 26.04
CA GLY A 186 1.54 -6.64 26.14
C GLY A 186 0.17 -6.09 25.70
N LYS A 187 -0.80 -6.99 25.49
CA LYS A 187 -2.12 -6.60 24.93
C LYS A 187 -2.82 -5.55 25.78
N GLN A 188 -2.93 -5.76 27.10
CA GLN A 188 -3.60 -4.79 27.97
C GLN A 188 -2.86 -3.46 28.05
N GLY A 189 -1.52 -3.48 28.16
CA GLY A 189 -0.71 -2.26 28.19
C GLY A 189 -0.82 -1.43 26.91
N ALA A 190 -0.95 -2.08 25.76
CA ALA A 190 -1.23 -1.41 24.49
C ALA A 190 -2.59 -0.72 24.47
N LEU A 191 -3.64 -1.39 24.94
CA LEU A 191 -5.00 -0.84 25.03
C LEU A 191 -5.05 0.35 25.98
N ASP A 192 -4.43 0.23 27.16
CA ASP A 192 -4.35 1.31 28.16
C ASP A 192 -3.60 2.54 27.60
N TYR A 193 -2.54 2.30 26.83
CA TYR A 193 -1.79 3.38 26.18
C TYR A 193 -2.62 4.06 25.08
N LEU A 194 -3.24 3.28 24.19
CA LEU A 194 -4.06 3.81 23.09
C LEU A 194 -5.30 4.55 23.59
N ALA A 195 -5.92 4.08 24.67
CA ALA A 195 -7.00 4.81 25.34
C ALA A 195 -6.54 6.19 25.84
N LYS A 196 -5.33 6.30 26.40
CA LYS A 196 -4.75 7.60 26.81
C LYS A 196 -4.42 8.46 25.59
N LEU A 197 -3.83 7.87 24.54
CA LEU A 197 -3.47 8.58 23.31
C LEU A 197 -4.70 9.15 22.59
N GLN A 198 -5.87 8.55 22.80
CA GLN A 198 -7.11 9.02 22.21
C GLN A 198 -7.47 10.47 22.60
N ALA A 199 -7.03 10.95 23.78
CA ALA A 199 -7.19 12.35 24.14
C ALA A 199 -6.45 13.33 23.22
N ASN A 200 -5.40 12.89 22.55
CA ASN A 200 -4.58 13.66 21.62
C ASN A 200 -4.91 13.34 20.15
N ASN A 201 -5.61 12.23 19.89
CA ASN A 201 -5.94 11.76 18.55
C ASN A 201 -7.10 12.57 17.95
N VAL A 202 -6.96 12.95 16.67
CA VAL A 202 -8.00 13.69 15.92
C VAL A 202 -9.16 12.77 15.51
N GLY A 203 -8.89 11.48 15.36
CA GLY A 203 -9.90 10.50 14.94
C GLY A 203 -9.38 9.52 13.89
N PRO A 204 -10.28 8.71 13.33
CA PRO A 204 -9.88 7.63 12.42
C PRO A 204 -9.34 8.13 11.08
N SER A 205 -8.48 7.32 10.45
CA SER A 205 -8.06 7.46 9.05
C SER A 205 -7.95 6.07 8.42
N SER A 206 -8.69 5.82 7.35
CA SER A 206 -8.65 4.53 6.62
C SER A 206 -7.41 4.35 5.76
N SER A 207 -6.63 5.42 5.53
CA SER A 207 -5.41 5.42 4.71
C SER A 207 -4.33 6.24 5.40
N THR A 208 -3.10 5.72 5.39
CA THR A 208 -1.93 6.39 5.96
C THR A 208 -1.45 7.52 5.04
N GLY A 209 -1.55 7.35 3.72
CA GLY A 209 -1.15 8.36 2.73
C GLY A 209 -1.87 9.71 2.84
N LYS A 210 -2.98 9.76 3.58
CA LYS A 210 -3.71 11.02 3.87
C LYS A 210 -3.10 11.85 5.01
N LEU A 211 -2.11 11.32 5.73
CA LEU A 211 -1.57 11.94 6.94
C LEU A 211 -0.36 12.84 6.69
N GLN A 212 0.51 12.51 5.73
CA GLN A 212 1.72 13.27 5.43
C GLN A 212 1.42 14.74 5.08
N PRO A 213 0.48 15.07 4.17
CA PRO A 213 0.16 16.46 3.87
C PRO A 213 -0.32 17.24 5.10
N LYS A 214 -1.10 16.60 5.98
CA LYS A 214 -1.61 17.23 7.20
C LYS A 214 -0.51 17.57 8.20
N VAL A 215 0.49 16.67 8.34
CA VAL A 215 1.65 16.96 9.18
C VAL A 215 2.54 18.00 8.52
N SER A 216 2.77 17.91 7.21
CA SER A 216 3.62 18.84 6.48
C SER A 216 3.10 20.29 6.55
N ASN A 217 1.79 20.49 6.49
CA ASN A 217 1.17 21.82 6.55
C ASN A 217 0.85 22.32 7.99
N GLY A 218 1.11 21.50 9.04
CA GLY A 218 0.90 21.86 10.44
C GLY A 218 -0.55 21.70 10.95
N GLU A 219 -1.44 21.09 10.17
CA GLU A 219 -2.77 20.70 10.65
C GLU A 219 -2.63 19.68 11.79
N LEU A 220 -1.75 18.70 11.61
CA LEU A 220 -1.30 17.77 12.64
C LEU A 220 0.14 18.09 13.05
N LEU A 221 0.47 17.77 14.31
CA LEU A 221 1.84 17.81 14.78
C LEU A 221 2.54 16.45 14.67
N VAL A 222 1.79 15.35 14.77
CA VAL A 222 2.36 13.99 14.69
C VAL A 222 1.39 13.07 13.97
N ALA A 223 1.96 12.19 13.13
CA ALA A 223 1.23 11.05 12.56
C ALA A 223 2.14 9.83 12.43
N ASN A 224 1.52 8.64 12.28
CA ASN A 224 2.25 7.45 11.87
C ASN A 224 2.42 7.39 10.35
N GLY A 225 3.31 6.56 9.91
CA GLY A 225 3.57 6.20 8.52
C GLY A 225 4.61 5.10 8.46
N ASP A 226 5.18 4.91 7.32
CA ASP A 226 6.31 4.01 7.13
C ASP A 226 7.52 4.72 6.54
N VAL A 227 8.67 4.07 6.58
CA VAL A 227 9.95 4.66 6.17
C VAL A 227 9.91 5.07 4.71
N GLN A 228 9.42 4.18 3.84
CA GLN A 228 9.37 4.39 2.41
C GLN A 228 8.46 5.58 2.05
N MET A 229 7.22 5.55 2.50
CA MET A 229 6.21 6.58 2.18
C MET A 229 6.63 7.96 2.69
N ASN A 230 7.19 8.03 3.89
CA ASN A 230 7.60 9.31 4.47
C ASN A 230 8.85 9.89 3.81
N LEU A 231 9.83 9.06 3.47
CA LEU A 231 10.99 9.49 2.69
C LEU A 231 10.59 9.92 1.28
N GLY A 232 9.68 9.18 0.64
CA GLY A 232 9.10 9.52 -0.66
C GLY A 232 8.42 10.89 -0.63
N SER A 233 7.60 11.13 0.37
CA SER A 233 6.89 12.42 0.53
C SER A 233 7.86 13.61 0.73
N ILE A 234 8.97 13.40 1.45
CA ILE A 234 10.03 14.42 1.56
C ILE A 234 10.69 14.68 0.20
N LYS A 235 11.06 13.61 -0.53
CA LYS A 235 11.79 13.69 -1.80
C LYS A 235 10.92 14.26 -2.93
N ASP A 236 9.73 13.72 -3.10
CA ASP A 236 8.89 13.94 -4.28
C ASP A 236 7.94 15.13 -4.10
N ASP A 237 7.36 15.29 -2.90
CA ASP A 237 6.37 16.34 -2.59
C ASP A 237 6.98 17.55 -1.87
N GLY A 238 8.25 17.46 -1.44
CA GLY A 238 8.90 18.50 -0.63
C GLY A 238 8.26 18.65 0.75
N SER A 239 7.68 17.59 1.29
CA SER A 239 7.03 17.58 2.60
C SER A 239 7.97 17.96 3.72
N LYS A 240 7.46 18.73 4.70
CA LYS A 240 8.24 19.30 5.80
C LYS A 240 7.85 18.63 7.11
N PHE A 241 8.53 17.55 7.45
CA PHE A 241 8.42 16.88 8.75
C PHE A 241 9.71 16.13 9.08
N ASN A 242 9.88 15.83 10.37
CA ASN A 242 10.96 14.99 10.88
C ASN A 242 10.45 13.57 11.03
N ILE A 243 11.20 12.58 10.55
CA ILE A 243 10.93 11.16 10.76
C ILE A 243 11.54 10.74 12.08
N PHE A 244 10.79 9.97 12.89
CA PHE A 244 11.29 9.39 14.13
C PHE A 244 10.64 8.04 14.43
N ILE A 245 11.33 7.23 15.21
CA ILE A 245 10.83 5.99 15.77
C ILE A 245 10.78 6.18 17.28
N PRO A 246 9.57 6.14 17.90
CA PRO A 246 9.43 6.39 19.31
C PRO A 246 10.22 5.39 20.16
N ALA A 247 11.04 5.87 21.08
CA ALA A 247 11.73 5.02 22.01
C ALA A 247 10.80 4.53 23.13
N GLY A 248 11.05 3.31 23.61
CA GLY A 248 10.45 2.77 24.83
C GLY A 248 10.99 3.45 26.09
N ALA A 249 10.44 3.07 27.26
CA ALA A 249 10.92 3.56 28.56
C ALA A 249 12.37 3.15 28.87
N ASP A 250 12.87 2.10 28.24
CA ASP A 250 14.26 1.63 28.33
C ASP A 250 15.22 2.39 27.39
N GLY A 251 14.72 3.37 26.64
CA GLY A 251 15.46 4.15 25.66
C GLY A 251 15.71 3.43 24.32
N LYS A 252 15.27 2.19 24.16
CA LYS A 252 15.41 1.45 22.90
C LYS A 252 14.39 1.91 21.88
N ARG A 253 14.82 1.99 20.63
CA ARG A 253 13.94 2.24 19.48
C ARG A 253 13.66 0.90 18.82
N THR A 254 12.41 0.48 18.91
CA THR A 254 11.94 -0.76 18.26
C THR A 254 10.82 -0.40 17.28
N THR A 255 10.88 -0.98 16.09
CA THR A 255 9.81 -0.86 15.10
C THR A 255 9.42 -2.22 14.56
N VAL A 256 8.41 -2.25 13.69
CA VAL A 256 7.91 -3.48 13.07
C VAL A 256 8.18 -3.47 11.58
N SER A 257 8.64 -4.61 11.05
CA SER A 257 8.77 -4.83 9.61
C SER A 257 7.40 -4.82 8.95
N LEU A 258 7.25 -4.05 7.89
CA LEU A 258 5.98 -3.82 7.21
C LEU A 258 6.17 -3.80 5.68
N PRO A 259 6.49 -4.96 5.06
CA PRO A 259 6.81 -5.04 3.64
C PRO A 259 5.58 -4.77 2.76
N TYR A 260 5.81 -4.18 1.58
CA TYR A 260 4.86 -4.25 0.47
C TYR A 260 4.94 -5.63 -0.15
N VAL A 261 3.83 -6.36 -0.14
CA VAL A 261 3.74 -7.75 -0.54
C VAL A 261 2.79 -7.89 -1.73
N ALA A 262 3.28 -8.48 -2.82
CA ALA A 262 2.56 -8.63 -4.07
C ALA A 262 2.07 -10.06 -4.27
N ALA A 263 0.92 -10.18 -4.92
CA ALA A 263 0.30 -11.44 -5.28
C ALA A 263 -0.48 -11.32 -6.58
N VAL A 264 -0.55 -12.40 -7.35
CA VAL A 264 -1.47 -12.50 -8.49
C VAL A 264 -2.87 -12.78 -7.96
N ALA A 265 -3.84 -11.96 -8.37
CA ALA A 265 -5.21 -12.14 -7.95
C ALA A 265 -5.84 -13.39 -8.58
N LYS A 266 -6.67 -14.11 -7.83
CA LYS A 266 -7.41 -15.26 -8.35
C LYS A 266 -8.43 -14.81 -9.37
N GLY A 267 -8.38 -15.42 -10.57
CA GLY A 267 -9.25 -15.05 -11.67
C GLY A 267 -8.82 -13.76 -12.38
N ALA A 268 -7.57 -13.31 -12.16
CA ALA A 268 -6.99 -12.16 -12.85
C ALA A 268 -7.28 -12.23 -14.36
N PRO A 269 -7.80 -11.14 -14.97
CA PRO A 269 -8.08 -11.11 -16.41
C PRO A 269 -6.85 -11.44 -17.27
N HIS A 270 -5.66 -11.09 -16.78
CA HIS A 270 -4.39 -11.24 -17.50
C HIS A 270 -3.34 -11.94 -16.62
N GLU A 271 -3.65 -13.12 -16.06
CA GLU A 271 -2.81 -13.82 -15.08
C GLU A 271 -1.36 -14.01 -15.55
N ALA A 272 -1.15 -14.42 -16.82
CA ALA A 272 0.19 -14.64 -17.37
C ALA A 272 1.03 -13.35 -17.40
N SER A 273 0.43 -12.23 -17.74
CA SER A 273 1.08 -10.94 -17.78
C SER A 273 1.28 -10.34 -16.39
N ALA A 274 0.38 -10.61 -15.44
CA ALA A 274 0.56 -10.27 -14.02
C ALA A 274 1.80 -10.99 -13.45
N LYS A 275 1.99 -12.27 -13.77
CA LYS A 275 3.20 -13.03 -13.38
C LYS A 275 4.47 -12.40 -13.97
N LYS A 276 4.45 -12.01 -15.24
CA LYS A 276 5.59 -11.31 -15.88
C LYS A 276 5.89 -9.96 -15.19
N LEU A 277 4.86 -9.20 -14.83
CA LEU A 277 5.07 -7.95 -14.10
C LEU A 277 5.68 -8.22 -12.72
N LEU A 278 5.24 -9.25 -12.00
CA LEU A 278 5.79 -9.61 -10.71
C LEU A 278 7.25 -10.08 -10.83
N GLU A 279 7.58 -10.92 -11.83
CA GLU A 279 8.96 -11.31 -12.15
C GLU A 279 9.83 -10.09 -12.46
N PHE A 280 9.31 -9.14 -13.24
CA PHE A 280 10.01 -7.89 -13.55
C PHE A 280 10.29 -7.08 -12.29
N LEU A 281 9.31 -6.88 -11.40
CA LEU A 281 9.49 -6.15 -10.14
C LEU A 281 10.49 -6.82 -9.19
N LEU A 282 10.66 -8.14 -9.28
CA LEU A 282 11.62 -8.91 -8.50
C LEU A 282 12.98 -9.08 -9.19
N SER A 283 13.15 -8.61 -10.42
CA SER A 283 14.43 -8.70 -11.12
C SER A 283 15.51 -7.88 -10.40
N ASP A 284 16.76 -8.33 -10.50
CA ASP A 284 17.90 -7.66 -9.87
C ASP A 284 18.02 -6.18 -10.28
N ASP A 285 17.76 -5.90 -11.57
CA ASP A 285 17.82 -4.53 -12.07
C ASP A 285 16.78 -3.62 -11.46
N VAL A 286 15.56 -4.12 -11.25
CA VAL A 286 14.49 -3.36 -10.58
C VAL A 286 14.75 -3.29 -9.08
N GLN A 287 15.18 -4.37 -8.45
CA GLN A 287 15.48 -4.39 -7.03
C GLN A 287 16.62 -3.45 -6.63
N LYS A 288 17.60 -3.21 -7.51
CA LYS A 288 18.65 -2.18 -7.30
C LYS A 288 18.09 -0.76 -7.28
N THR A 289 16.90 -0.51 -7.84
CA THR A 289 16.25 0.80 -7.79
C THR A 289 15.43 1.02 -6.52
N VAL A 290 15.19 -0.01 -5.72
CA VAL A 290 14.31 0.08 -4.55
C VAL A 290 14.85 1.08 -3.53
N GLU A 291 16.13 1.03 -3.18
CA GLU A 291 16.68 1.97 -2.19
C GLU A 291 16.76 3.41 -2.74
N PRO A 292 17.37 3.69 -3.90
CA PRO A 292 17.55 5.07 -4.38
C PRO A 292 16.24 5.72 -4.88
N ASP A 293 15.33 4.95 -5.44
CA ASP A 293 14.14 5.49 -6.12
C ASP A 293 12.86 5.28 -5.31
N ALA A 294 12.59 4.05 -4.83
CA ALA A 294 11.44 3.78 -3.98
C ALA A 294 11.65 4.22 -2.53
N LEU A 295 12.89 4.41 -2.07
CA LEU A 295 13.24 4.74 -0.67
C LEU A 295 12.78 3.66 0.32
N GLY A 296 12.71 2.43 -0.15
CA GLY A 296 12.48 1.22 0.63
C GLY A 296 13.73 0.37 0.75
N ILE A 297 13.59 -0.85 1.22
CA ILE A 297 14.68 -1.81 1.37
C ILE A 297 14.49 -2.94 0.36
N PRO A 298 15.51 -3.25 -0.49
CA PRO A 298 15.42 -4.36 -1.42
C PRO A 298 15.09 -5.69 -0.72
N VAL A 299 14.31 -6.54 -1.40
CA VAL A 299 13.88 -7.81 -0.80
C VAL A 299 14.88 -8.93 -1.00
N ARG A 300 15.77 -8.82 -2.00
CA ARG A 300 16.82 -9.81 -2.25
C ARG A 300 18.04 -9.55 -1.36
N ASP A 301 18.47 -10.56 -0.62
CA ASP A 301 19.57 -10.46 0.35
C ASP A 301 20.87 -9.93 -0.26
N GLU A 302 21.24 -10.41 -1.44
CA GLU A 302 22.49 -10.00 -2.11
C GLU A 302 22.50 -8.50 -2.46
N ILE A 303 21.33 -7.94 -2.84
CA ILE A 303 21.18 -6.52 -3.19
C ILE A 303 21.13 -5.68 -1.91
N ARG A 304 20.41 -6.17 -0.88
CA ARG A 304 20.30 -5.49 0.41
C ARG A 304 21.65 -5.31 1.10
N THR A 305 22.53 -6.32 1.07
CA THR A 305 23.86 -6.25 1.67
C THR A 305 24.80 -5.24 0.97
N THR A 306 24.64 -5.04 -0.33
CA THR A 306 25.42 -4.05 -1.07
C THR A 306 24.92 -2.61 -0.83
N ALA A 307 23.63 -2.43 -0.55
CA ALA A 307 23.03 -1.13 -0.27
C ALA A 307 23.27 -0.64 1.17
N ALA A 308 23.48 -1.55 2.13
CA ALA A 308 23.63 -1.23 3.56
C ALA A 308 24.86 -0.35 3.93
N GLY A 309 25.69 0.05 2.97
CA GLY A 309 26.84 0.94 3.18
C GLY A 309 26.55 2.45 3.05
N SER A 310 25.33 2.86 2.68
CA SER A 310 24.99 4.26 2.42
C SER A 310 24.35 4.93 3.64
N ALA A 311 25.17 5.53 4.51
CA ALA A 311 24.70 6.38 5.61
C ALA A 311 24.29 7.80 5.16
N ALA A 312 23.85 7.97 3.91
CA ALA A 312 23.38 9.26 3.41
C ALA A 312 22.10 9.69 4.17
N PRO A 313 21.94 10.95 4.54
CA PRO A 313 20.73 11.43 5.19
C PRO A 313 19.49 11.18 4.27
N ASN A 314 18.35 10.94 4.89
CA ASN A 314 17.09 10.62 4.19
C ASN A 314 17.13 9.30 3.39
N THR A 315 17.81 8.29 3.90
CA THR A 315 17.77 6.91 3.40
C THR A 315 17.11 5.99 4.43
N PRO A 316 16.57 4.84 4.02
CA PRO A 316 16.06 3.83 4.96
C PRO A 316 17.11 3.41 5.99
N ALA A 317 18.36 3.24 5.57
CA ALA A 317 19.47 2.90 6.44
C ALA A 317 19.71 3.96 7.55
N ALA A 318 19.63 5.24 7.21
CA ALA A 318 19.80 6.33 8.18
C ALA A 318 18.62 6.40 9.18
N VAL A 319 17.40 6.17 8.72
CA VAL A 319 16.21 6.16 9.59
C VAL A 319 16.25 4.98 10.56
N LEU A 320 16.73 3.83 10.12
CA LEU A 320 16.76 2.58 10.88
C LEU A 320 18.09 2.37 11.64
N ASP A 321 19.02 3.32 11.59
CA ASP A 321 20.28 3.20 12.32
C ASP A 321 20.04 3.11 13.84
N GLY A 322 20.55 2.02 14.45
CA GLY A 322 20.36 1.71 15.88
C GLY A 322 18.90 1.41 16.26
N VAL A 323 18.07 0.99 15.32
CA VAL A 323 16.67 0.58 15.54
C VAL A 323 16.58 -0.94 15.49
N GLU A 324 15.89 -1.53 16.45
CA GLU A 324 15.48 -2.93 16.40
C GLU A 324 14.26 -3.08 15.50
N VAL A 325 14.38 -3.83 14.39
CA VAL A 325 13.26 -4.13 13.49
C VAL A 325 12.69 -5.50 13.84
N TRP A 326 11.56 -5.49 14.52
CA TRP A 326 10.85 -6.73 14.85
C TRP A 326 10.06 -7.26 13.65
N VAL A 327 10.15 -8.56 13.40
CA VAL A 327 9.38 -9.25 12.34
C VAL A 327 8.34 -10.14 13.04
N PRO A 328 7.03 -9.80 12.96
CA PRO A 328 5.98 -10.61 13.55
C PRO A 328 5.72 -11.90 12.77
N ASP A 329 5.20 -12.92 13.45
CA ASP A 329 4.43 -13.95 12.76
C ASP A 329 3.06 -13.39 12.34
N TRP A 330 2.97 -12.98 11.10
CA TRP A 330 1.78 -12.34 10.55
C TRP A 330 0.56 -13.27 10.49
N ASN A 331 0.74 -14.58 10.48
CA ASN A 331 -0.37 -15.53 10.55
C ASN A 331 -0.98 -15.57 11.95
N THR A 332 -0.15 -15.51 12.98
CA THR A 332 -0.59 -15.36 14.37
C THR A 332 -1.30 -14.00 14.55
N VAL A 333 -0.72 -12.92 14.04
CA VAL A 333 -1.37 -11.58 14.05
C VAL A 333 -2.74 -11.62 13.38
N LEU A 334 -2.86 -12.24 12.20
CA LEU A 334 -4.14 -12.37 11.50
C LEU A 334 -5.16 -13.17 12.29
N ALA A 335 -4.75 -14.25 12.96
CA ALA A 335 -5.65 -15.11 13.74
C ALA A 335 -6.30 -14.34 14.92
N GLU A 336 -5.61 -13.35 15.46
CA GLU A 336 -6.04 -12.55 16.60
C GLU A 336 -6.61 -11.17 16.20
N LEU A 337 -6.47 -10.76 14.95
CA LEU A 337 -6.71 -9.40 14.48
C LEU A 337 -8.12 -8.89 14.80
N ASP A 338 -9.15 -9.67 14.51
CA ASP A 338 -10.54 -9.23 14.72
C ASP A 338 -10.82 -8.98 16.20
N ALA A 339 -10.32 -9.84 17.07
CA ALA A 339 -10.45 -9.70 18.53
C ALA A 339 -9.64 -8.49 19.04
N ASP A 340 -8.42 -8.29 18.54
CA ASP A 340 -7.56 -7.18 18.93
C ASP A 340 -8.12 -5.84 18.44
N VAL A 341 -8.68 -5.77 17.23
CA VAL A 341 -9.36 -4.57 16.71
C VAL A 341 -10.62 -4.27 17.50
N ALA A 342 -11.45 -5.27 17.84
CA ALA A 342 -12.63 -5.07 18.68
C ALA A 342 -12.26 -4.56 20.08
N ALA A 343 -11.18 -5.10 20.70
CA ALA A 343 -10.67 -4.63 21.97
C ALA A 343 -10.14 -3.20 21.88
N TYR A 344 -9.41 -2.87 20.82
CA TYR A 344 -8.95 -1.52 20.50
C TYR A 344 -10.13 -0.53 20.39
N GLN A 345 -11.15 -0.84 19.60
CA GLN A 345 -12.33 0.02 19.43
C GLN A 345 -13.04 0.25 20.75
N LYS A 346 -13.21 -0.81 21.56
CA LYS A 346 -13.80 -0.68 22.89
C LYS A 346 -12.97 0.21 23.82
N ALA A 347 -11.65 0.09 23.80
CA ALA A 347 -10.76 0.84 24.68
C ALA A 347 -10.67 2.33 24.28
N THR A 348 -10.79 2.64 23.00
CA THR A 348 -10.65 4.01 22.45
C THR A 348 -11.99 4.70 22.22
N GLY A 349 -13.11 3.98 22.24
CA GLY A 349 -14.43 4.51 21.92
C GLY A 349 -14.61 4.87 20.44
N SER A 350 -13.85 4.21 19.55
CA SER A 350 -13.82 4.50 18.11
C SER A 350 -14.54 3.41 17.28
#